data_b16ef0d5cf4dc77c08d71317d7697219
#
_entry.id   b16ef0d5cf4dc77c08d71317d7697219
#
_cell.length_a   1.000
_cell.length_b   1.000
_cell.length_c   1.000
_cell.angle_alpha   90.00
_cell.angle_beta   90.00
_cell.angle_gamma   90.00
#
_symmetry.space_group_name_H-M   'P 1'
#
loop_
_entity.id
_entity.type
_entity.pdbx_description
1 polymer ?
#
loop_
_entity_poly.entity_id
_entity_poly.type
_entity_poly.pdbx_seq_one_letter_code
_entity_poly.pdbx_strand_id
1 'polypeptide(L)'
;VSGDLGAAYMGLQVLEREKVVYYQQVEEFNKKLKEAQADNNKVKLEALKVERAAIESFHPDFAGKEYLIDRQLKPEAPGEVLQQLREAGIQPTAMIDISDGLSSDLKHLCKEGNVGCRIYEDKIPIDYQTAATCEEFNMNLTTAALNGGEDYELLFTIPISDHAKIESIKNIRQIGYITEAKLGEYLIARDGNEFQLT
;
A
#
# COMPACT_ATOMS: atom_id res chain seq x y z
N VAL A 1 0.89 3.39 14.94
CA VAL A 1 1.54 2.93 13.71
C VAL A 1 2.53 3.98 13.23
N SER A 2 3.66 3.56 12.65
CA SER A 2 4.60 4.44 11.98
C SER A 2 4.16 4.75 10.55
N GLY A 3 4.74 5.79 9.95
CA GLY A 3 4.59 6.14 8.53
C GLY A 3 3.15 6.28 8.04
N ASP A 4 2.93 5.86 6.80
CA ASP A 4 1.62 5.79 6.15
C ASP A 4 1.42 4.44 5.45
N LEU A 5 0.17 4.11 5.15
CA LEU A 5 -0.26 2.78 4.73
C LEU A 5 -0.93 2.79 3.34
N GLY A 6 -0.82 1.66 2.65
CA GLY A 6 -1.42 1.41 1.36
C GLY A 6 -0.61 1.94 0.17
N ALA A 7 0.51 2.64 0.42
CA ALA A 7 1.33 3.22 -0.63
C ALA A 7 2.04 2.13 -1.47
N ALA A 8 2.59 1.12 -0.82
CA ALA A 8 3.25 0.01 -1.52
C ALA A 8 2.26 -0.75 -2.40
N TYR A 9 1.09 -1.08 -1.87
CA TYR A 9 0.03 -1.73 -2.65
C TYR A 9 -0.40 -0.91 -3.87
N MET A 10 -0.59 0.41 -3.71
CA MET A 10 -0.93 1.28 -4.85
C MET A 10 0.21 1.38 -5.86
N GLY A 11 1.46 1.34 -5.40
CA GLY A 11 2.64 1.21 -6.27
C GLY A 11 2.59 -0.06 -7.13
N LEU A 12 2.25 -1.19 -6.54
CA LEU A 12 2.03 -2.44 -7.27
C LEU A 12 0.91 -2.30 -8.32
N GLN A 13 -0.21 -1.66 -7.98
CA GLN A 13 -1.31 -1.44 -8.93
C GLN A 13 -0.89 -0.58 -10.12
N VAL A 14 -0.07 0.45 -9.89
CA VAL A 14 0.53 1.28 -10.96
C VAL A 14 1.42 0.43 -11.87
N LEU A 15 2.31 -0.38 -11.31
CA LEU A 15 3.19 -1.27 -12.07
C LEU A 15 2.40 -2.29 -12.91
N GLU A 16 1.39 -2.91 -12.34
CA GLU A 16 0.54 -3.88 -13.05
C GLU A 16 -0.26 -3.23 -14.17
N ARG A 17 -0.75 -2.00 -13.99
CA ARG A 17 -1.43 -1.23 -15.04
C ARG A 17 -0.50 -0.97 -16.23
N GLU A 18 0.70 -0.47 -15.98
CA GLU A 18 1.70 -0.21 -17.04
C GLU A 18 2.09 -1.50 -17.78
N LYS A 19 2.24 -2.59 -17.04
CA LYS A 19 2.49 -3.91 -17.61
C LYS A 19 1.37 -4.36 -18.55
N VAL A 20 0.10 -4.16 -18.16
CA VAL A 20 -1.07 -4.46 -19.01
C VAL A 20 -1.03 -3.64 -20.29
N VAL A 21 -0.74 -2.33 -20.21
CA VAL A 21 -0.61 -1.45 -21.38
C VAL A 21 0.47 -1.97 -22.33
N TYR A 22 1.64 -2.35 -21.80
CA TYR A 22 2.71 -2.94 -22.61
C TYR A 22 2.27 -4.21 -23.33
N TYR A 23 1.67 -5.16 -22.62
CA TYR A 23 1.23 -6.42 -23.22
C TYR A 23 0.13 -6.25 -24.25
N GLN A 24 -0.78 -5.31 -24.08
CA GLN A 24 -1.80 -4.98 -25.07
C GLN A 24 -1.16 -4.47 -26.38
N GLN A 25 -0.15 -3.60 -26.29
CA GLN A 25 0.60 -3.12 -27.46
C GLN A 25 1.32 -4.27 -28.17
N VAL A 26 1.96 -5.17 -27.42
CA VAL A 26 2.64 -6.35 -27.98
C VAL A 26 1.64 -7.29 -28.68
N GLU A 27 0.48 -7.53 -28.08
CA GLU A 27 -0.55 -8.41 -28.65
C GLU A 27 -1.12 -7.82 -29.95
N GLU A 28 -1.44 -6.53 -29.96
CA GLU A 28 -1.92 -5.83 -31.14
C GLU A 28 -0.89 -5.85 -32.28
N PHE A 29 0.38 -5.59 -31.96
CA PHE A 29 1.48 -5.70 -32.89
C PHE A 29 1.58 -7.11 -33.50
N ASN A 30 1.55 -8.15 -32.67
CA ASN A 30 1.64 -9.54 -33.13
C ASN A 30 0.48 -9.92 -34.06
N LYS A 31 -0.73 -9.39 -33.81
CA LYS A 31 -1.89 -9.57 -34.67
C LYS A 31 -1.65 -8.92 -36.05
N LYS A 32 -1.24 -7.65 -36.08
CA LYS A 32 -0.91 -6.93 -37.30
C LYS A 32 0.20 -7.63 -38.09
N LEU A 33 1.22 -8.14 -37.40
CA LEU A 33 2.34 -8.87 -38.02
C LEU A 33 1.87 -10.14 -38.72
N LYS A 34 1.02 -10.95 -38.07
CA LYS A 34 0.44 -12.17 -38.65
C LYS A 34 -0.40 -11.86 -39.90
N GLU A 35 -1.22 -10.81 -39.86
CA GLU A 35 -2.03 -10.37 -40.98
C GLU A 35 -1.14 -9.92 -42.19
N ALA A 36 -0.12 -9.09 -41.92
CA ALA A 36 0.80 -8.61 -42.96
C ALA A 36 1.63 -9.74 -43.58
N GLN A 37 1.99 -10.78 -42.79
CA GLN A 37 2.67 -11.98 -43.32
C GLN A 37 1.74 -12.84 -44.17
N ALA A 38 0.49 -13.04 -43.75
CA ALA A 38 -0.51 -13.80 -44.51
C ALA A 38 -0.79 -13.14 -45.88
N ASP A 39 -0.89 -11.81 -45.91
CA ASP A 39 -1.12 -11.02 -47.10
C ASP A 39 0.14 -10.85 -47.97
N ASN A 40 1.31 -11.31 -47.52
CA ASN A 40 2.63 -11.08 -48.12
C ASN A 40 2.89 -9.58 -48.48
N ASN A 41 2.38 -8.68 -47.62
CA ASN A 41 2.39 -7.23 -47.87
C ASN A 41 3.70 -6.61 -47.33
N LYS A 42 4.68 -6.44 -48.25
CA LYS A 42 5.98 -5.88 -47.92
C LYS A 42 5.93 -4.47 -47.35
N VAL A 43 4.99 -3.63 -47.80
CA VAL A 43 4.86 -2.25 -47.28
C VAL A 43 4.39 -2.26 -45.82
N LYS A 44 3.39 -3.08 -45.51
CA LYS A 44 2.94 -3.25 -44.11
C LYS A 44 4.06 -3.80 -43.23
N LEU A 45 4.84 -4.77 -43.70
CA LEU A 45 5.95 -5.35 -42.96
C LEU A 45 7.06 -4.33 -42.66
N GLU A 46 7.36 -3.42 -43.58
CA GLU A 46 8.34 -2.34 -43.28
C GLU A 46 7.79 -1.32 -42.28
N ALA A 47 6.52 -0.94 -42.37
CA ALA A 47 5.90 -0.07 -41.36
C ALA A 47 5.90 -0.68 -39.93
N LEU A 48 5.71 -1.98 -39.83
CA LEU A 48 5.75 -2.71 -38.55
C LEU A 48 7.14 -2.74 -37.91
N LYS A 49 8.23 -2.54 -38.64
CA LYS A 49 9.57 -2.40 -38.04
C LYS A 49 9.68 -1.17 -37.15
N VAL A 50 9.06 -0.07 -37.53
CA VAL A 50 9.03 1.17 -36.74
C VAL A 50 8.18 0.96 -35.50
N GLU A 51 7.01 0.32 -35.61
CA GLU A 51 6.12 0.02 -34.49
C GLU A 51 6.80 -0.93 -33.51
N ARG A 52 7.53 -1.93 -33.99
CA ARG A 52 8.34 -2.83 -33.16
C ARG A 52 9.39 -2.08 -32.33
N ALA A 53 10.14 -1.17 -32.97
CA ALA A 53 11.15 -0.36 -32.30
C ALA A 53 10.53 0.52 -31.19
N ALA A 54 9.33 1.06 -31.45
CA ALA A 54 8.59 1.83 -30.45
C ALA A 54 8.18 0.96 -29.23
N ILE A 55 7.71 -0.27 -29.45
CA ILE A 55 7.38 -1.22 -28.38
C ILE A 55 8.64 -1.65 -27.61
N GLU A 56 9.75 -1.94 -28.31
CA GLU A 56 11.03 -2.28 -27.67
C GLU A 56 11.62 -1.12 -26.85
N SER A 57 11.26 0.12 -27.16
CA SER A 57 11.62 1.32 -26.40
C SER A 57 10.53 1.80 -25.45
N PHE A 58 9.56 0.94 -25.12
CA PHE A 58 8.51 1.30 -24.16
C PHE A 58 9.10 1.71 -22.83
N HIS A 59 8.67 2.84 -22.33
CA HIS A 59 8.99 3.34 -20.99
C HIS A 59 7.67 3.57 -20.26
N PRO A 60 7.45 2.91 -19.13
CA PRO A 60 6.25 3.14 -18.35
C PRO A 60 6.19 4.57 -17.81
N ASP A 61 5.00 5.14 -17.75
CA ASP A 61 4.79 6.49 -17.19
C ASP A 61 4.47 6.42 -15.70
N PHE A 62 5.44 6.83 -14.90
CA PHE A 62 5.32 6.91 -13.45
C PHE A 62 5.22 8.35 -12.93
N ALA A 63 5.02 9.34 -13.82
CA ALA A 63 4.97 10.75 -13.42
C ALA A 63 3.93 11.01 -12.34
N GLY A 64 4.36 11.61 -11.24
CA GLY A 64 3.52 11.89 -10.06
C GLY A 64 3.17 10.68 -9.21
N LYS A 65 3.80 9.51 -9.46
CA LYS A 65 3.60 8.26 -8.71
C LYS A 65 4.92 7.69 -8.17
N GLU A 66 5.99 8.49 -8.22
CA GLU A 66 7.34 8.06 -7.84
C GLU A 66 7.38 7.57 -6.40
N TYR A 67 6.69 8.25 -5.49
CA TYR A 67 6.58 7.85 -4.10
C TYR A 67 5.99 6.44 -3.94
N LEU A 68 4.89 6.15 -4.64
CA LEU A 68 4.22 4.84 -4.57
C LEU A 68 5.12 3.72 -5.13
N ILE A 69 5.81 4.01 -6.24
CA ILE A 69 6.75 3.06 -6.86
C ILE A 69 7.93 2.80 -5.93
N ASP A 70 8.49 3.84 -5.30
CA ASP A 70 9.60 3.67 -4.35
C ASP A 70 9.16 2.89 -3.11
N ARG A 71 7.96 3.14 -2.58
CA ARG A 71 7.40 2.36 -1.46
C ARG A 71 7.28 0.87 -1.80
N GLN A 72 6.89 0.51 -3.02
CA GLN A 72 6.77 -0.88 -3.47
C GLN A 72 8.14 -1.52 -3.77
N LEU A 73 9.05 -0.81 -4.44
CA LEU A 73 10.28 -1.41 -4.97
C LEU A 73 11.49 -1.26 -4.03
N LYS A 74 11.43 -0.31 -3.09
CA LYS A 74 12.52 0.03 -2.17
C LYS A 74 11.97 0.27 -0.76
N PRO A 75 11.34 -0.74 -0.13
CA PRO A 75 10.83 -0.57 1.23
C PRO A 75 11.98 -0.26 2.19
N GLU A 76 11.79 0.73 3.05
CA GLU A 76 12.77 1.13 4.05
C GLU A 76 12.32 0.70 5.44
N ALA A 77 13.22 0.10 6.22
CA ALA A 77 12.93 -0.24 7.60
C ALA A 77 12.84 1.04 8.45
N PRO A 78 11.78 1.22 9.27
CA PRO A 78 11.56 2.46 10.05
C PRO A 78 12.46 2.54 11.29
N GLY A 79 13.79 2.46 11.10
CA GLY A 79 14.79 2.47 12.16
C GLY A 79 14.80 3.76 12.98
N GLU A 80 14.49 4.90 12.37
CA GLU A 80 14.38 6.18 13.06
C GLU A 80 13.26 6.18 14.11
N VAL A 81 12.15 5.50 13.82
CA VAL A 81 11.02 5.36 14.77
C VAL A 81 11.46 4.65 16.04
N LEU A 82 12.23 3.56 15.90
CA LEU A 82 12.77 2.83 17.06
C LEU A 82 13.71 3.70 17.90
N GLN A 83 14.52 4.52 17.27
CA GLN A 83 15.38 5.47 17.98
C GLN A 83 14.54 6.52 18.73
N GLN A 84 13.56 7.13 18.08
CA GLN A 84 12.67 8.12 18.70
C GLN A 84 11.91 7.57 19.89
N LEU A 85 11.40 6.32 19.81
CA LEU A 85 10.74 5.65 20.95
C LEU A 85 11.70 5.48 22.12
N ARG A 86 12.94 5.06 21.88
CA ARG A 86 13.97 4.92 22.93
C ARG A 86 14.31 6.25 23.58
N GLU A 87 14.49 7.30 22.79
CA GLU A 87 14.80 8.66 23.27
C GLU A 87 13.66 9.25 24.10
N ALA A 88 12.40 8.95 23.74
CA ALA A 88 11.22 9.33 24.50
C ALA A 88 10.97 8.46 25.74
N GLY A 89 11.78 7.42 25.96
CA GLY A 89 11.59 6.46 27.05
C GLY A 89 10.27 5.68 26.93
N ILE A 90 9.84 5.41 25.70
CA ILE A 90 8.64 4.61 25.43
C ILE A 90 9.06 3.18 25.10
N GLN A 91 8.52 2.24 25.85
CA GLN A 91 8.71 0.81 25.59
C GLN A 91 7.40 0.21 25.09
N PRO A 92 7.32 -0.20 23.80
CA PRO A 92 6.16 -0.91 23.30
C PRO A 92 5.88 -2.18 24.09
N THR A 93 4.60 -2.48 24.32
CA THR A 93 4.15 -3.71 24.97
C THR A 93 3.98 -4.87 24.00
N ALA A 94 3.76 -4.57 22.71
CA ALA A 94 3.79 -5.49 21.58
C ALA A 94 4.17 -4.70 20.33
N MET A 95 4.79 -5.36 19.36
CA MET A 95 5.20 -4.74 18.10
C MET A 95 5.29 -5.80 16.99
N ILE A 96 4.84 -5.45 15.80
CA ILE A 96 4.93 -6.23 14.57
C ILE A 96 5.14 -5.26 13.39
N ASP A 97 5.75 -5.71 12.31
CA ASP A 97 5.74 -4.99 11.03
C ASP A 97 4.42 -5.22 10.29
N ILE A 98 4.07 -4.29 9.41
CA ILE A 98 2.88 -4.39 8.55
C ILE A 98 3.36 -4.90 7.19
N SER A 99 3.27 -6.20 6.99
CA SER A 99 3.66 -6.91 5.77
C SER A 99 2.47 -7.48 5.01
N ASP A 100 1.49 -8.03 5.71
CA ASP A 100 0.28 -8.63 5.12
C ASP A 100 -0.90 -7.65 5.01
N GLY A 101 -0.74 -6.47 5.59
CA GLY A 101 -1.71 -5.40 5.69
C GLY A 101 -2.20 -5.18 7.12
N LEU A 102 -2.57 -3.92 7.41
CA LEU A 102 -2.92 -3.49 8.77
C LEU A 102 -3.97 -4.41 9.43
N SER A 103 -5.00 -4.83 8.70
CA SER A 103 -6.06 -5.69 9.24
C SER A 103 -5.51 -7.05 9.69
N SER A 104 -4.71 -7.70 8.86
CA SER A 104 -4.12 -9.01 9.13
C SER A 104 -3.15 -8.95 10.31
N ASP A 105 -2.20 -8.01 10.25
CA ASP A 105 -1.12 -7.90 11.25
C ASP A 105 -1.66 -7.46 12.61
N LEU A 106 -2.69 -6.59 12.64
CA LEU A 106 -3.39 -6.24 13.87
C LEU A 106 -4.10 -7.43 14.50
N LYS A 107 -4.73 -8.30 13.69
CA LYS A 107 -5.36 -9.54 14.18
C LYS A 107 -4.31 -10.51 14.75
N HIS A 108 -3.15 -10.62 14.12
CA HIS A 108 -2.04 -11.40 14.67
C HIS A 108 -1.61 -10.86 16.04
N LEU A 109 -1.41 -9.56 16.15
CA LEU A 109 -1.06 -8.91 17.40
C LEU A 109 -2.13 -9.12 18.49
N CYS A 110 -3.42 -8.97 18.13
CA CYS A 110 -4.54 -9.18 19.06
C CYS A 110 -4.65 -10.64 19.53
N LYS A 111 -4.47 -11.58 18.61
CA LYS A 111 -4.50 -13.02 18.90
C LYS A 111 -3.41 -13.44 19.86
N GLU A 112 -2.15 -13.03 19.59
CA GLU A 112 -1.01 -13.36 20.46
C GLU A 112 -1.12 -12.70 21.83
N GLY A 113 -1.66 -11.46 21.90
CA GLY A 113 -1.92 -10.75 23.15
C GLY A 113 -3.17 -11.21 23.88
N ASN A 114 -4.02 -12.05 23.30
CA ASN A 114 -5.35 -12.41 23.78
C ASN A 114 -6.19 -11.17 24.13
N VAL A 115 -6.25 -10.22 23.20
CA VAL A 115 -6.95 -8.93 23.33
C VAL A 115 -7.84 -8.67 22.12
N GLY A 116 -8.72 -7.69 22.21
CA GLY A 116 -9.43 -7.09 21.08
C GLY A 116 -8.89 -5.70 20.78
N CYS A 117 -9.44 -5.05 19.77
CA CYS A 117 -9.08 -3.67 19.42
C CYS A 117 -10.23 -2.89 18.80
N ARG A 118 -10.07 -1.56 18.83
CA ARG A 118 -10.84 -0.60 18.05
C ARG A 118 -9.87 0.31 17.33
N ILE A 119 -9.93 0.35 16.01
CA ILE A 119 -9.19 1.32 15.19
C ILE A 119 -10.15 2.27 14.49
N TYR A 120 -9.74 3.50 14.30
CA TYR A 120 -10.55 4.55 13.69
C TYR A 120 -10.09 4.77 12.24
N GLU A 121 -11.03 4.67 11.31
CA GLU A 121 -10.77 4.86 9.88
C GLU A 121 -10.12 6.22 9.57
N ASP A 122 -10.61 7.28 10.23
CA ASP A 122 -10.12 8.64 10.02
C ASP A 122 -8.74 8.93 10.61
N LYS A 123 -8.22 8.00 11.41
CA LYS A 123 -6.88 8.08 12.03
C LYS A 123 -5.82 7.25 11.32
N ILE A 124 -6.21 6.39 10.37
CA ILE A 124 -5.24 5.62 9.58
C ILE A 124 -4.43 6.60 8.75
N PRO A 125 -3.11 6.64 8.88
CA PRO A 125 -2.27 7.54 8.10
C PRO A 125 -2.19 7.07 6.65
N ILE A 126 -2.53 7.95 5.73
CA ILE A 126 -2.50 7.68 4.29
C ILE A 126 -1.91 8.89 3.59
N ASP A 127 -0.93 8.67 2.73
CA ASP A 127 -0.33 9.74 1.95
C ASP A 127 -1.27 10.27 0.86
N TYR A 128 -1.08 11.54 0.49
CA TYR A 128 -1.88 12.18 -0.55
C TYR A 128 -1.79 11.47 -1.91
N GLN A 129 -0.61 11.01 -2.31
CA GLN A 129 -0.44 10.31 -3.59
C GLN A 129 -1.17 8.97 -3.59
N THR A 130 -1.18 8.27 -2.45
CA THR A 130 -1.98 7.04 -2.26
C THR A 130 -3.46 7.33 -2.45
N ALA A 131 -3.98 8.37 -1.80
CA ALA A 131 -5.39 8.76 -1.90
C ALA A 131 -5.78 9.16 -3.34
N ALA A 132 -4.98 10.02 -3.97
CA ALA A 132 -5.22 10.48 -5.35
C ALA A 132 -5.17 9.31 -6.36
N THR A 133 -4.25 8.36 -6.18
CA THR A 133 -4.15 7.21 -7.07
C THR A 133 -5.29 6.21 -6.85
N CYS A 134 -5.73 6.01 -5.60
CA CYS A 134 -6.95 5.23 -5.33
C CYS A 134 -8.17 5.81 -6.04
N GLU A 135 -8.35 7.13 -6.01
CA GLU A 135 -9.45 7.82 -6.72
C GLU A 135 -9.33 7.64 -8.24
N GLU A 136 -8.13 7.85 -8.81
CA GLU A 136 -7.87 7.64 -10.24
C GLU A 136 -8.20 6.21 -10.69
N PHE A 137 -7.87 5.21 -9.87
CA PHE A 137 -8.08 3.79 -10.17
C PHE A 137 -9.47 3.29 -9.76
N ASN A 138 -10.31 4.17 -9.20
CA ASN A 138 -11.62 3.84 -8.64
C ASN A 138 -11.55 2.71 -7.60
N MET A 139 -10.53 2.77 -6.74
CA MET A 139 -10.28 1.82 -5.67
C MET A 139 -10.67 2.42 -4.31
N ASN A 140 -11.14 1.56 -3.40
CA ASN A 140 -11.48 2.00 -2.05
C ASN A 140 -10.21 2.24 -1.24
N LEU A 141 -10.03 3.47 -0.77
CA LEU A 141 -8.86 3.93 -0.03
C LEU A 141 -8.67 3.18 1.30
N THR A 142 -9.74 2.99 2.05
CA THR A 142 -9.69 2.29 3.33
C THR A 142 -9.30 0.82 3.14
N THR A 143 -9.81 0.19 2.09
CA THR A 143 -9.43 -1.19 1.74
C THR A 143 -7.96 -1.28 1.35
N ALA A 144 -7.44 -0.33 0.57
CA ALA A 144 -6.02 -0.30 0.22
C ALA A 144 -5.12 -0.18 1.45
N ALA A 145 -5.48 0.68 2.41
CA ALA A 145 -4.70 0.87 3.64
C ALA A 145 -4.82 -0.31 4.64
N LEU A 146 -5.98 -0.99 4.69
CA LEU A 146 -6.21 -2.11 5.60
C LEU A 146 -5.60 -3.43 5.10
N ASN A 147 -5.66 -3.67 3.78
CA ASN A 147 -5.41 -4.99 3.20
C ASN A 147 -4.30 -4.98 2.13
N GLY A 148 -3.69 -3.83 1.88
CA GLY A 148 -2.70 -3.69 0.80
C GLY A 148 -1.41 -4.46 1.05
N GLY A 149 -0.90 -4.40 2.27
CA GLY A 149 0.37 -5.02 2.65
C GLY A 149 1.61 -4.36 2.04
N GLU A 150 2.77 -4.97 2.31
CA GLU A 150 4.10 -4.57 1.81
C GLU A 150 4.56 -3.15 2.26
N ASP A 151 3.86 -2.55 3.24
CA ASP A 151 4.21 -1.21 3.73
C ASP A 151 5.46 -1.22 4.63
N TYR A 152 5.73 -2.33 5.33
CA TYR A 152 6.85 -2.53 6.27
C TYR A 152 6.97 -1.45 7.35
N GLU A 153 5.84 -0.84 7.68
CA GLU A 153 5.73 0.08 8.82
C GLU A 153 5.55 -0.69 10.13
N LEU A 154 5.79 -0.03 11.27
CA LEU A 154 5.65 -0.66 12.58
C LEU A 154 4.26 -0.43 13.17
N LEU A 155 3.57 -1.51 13.47
CA LEU A 155 2.38 -1.53 14.31
C LEU A 155 2.77 -1.93 15.73
N PHE A 156 2.41 -1.12 16.72
CA PHE A 156 2.78 -1.40 18.09
C PHE A 156 1.76 -0.85 19.09
N THR A 157 1.79 -1.39 20.30
CA THR A 157 0.99 -0.95 21.44
C THR A 157 1.87 -0.35 22.52
N ILE A 158 1.35 0.64 23.22
CA ILE A 158 2.01 1.30 24.35
C ILE A 158 1.05 1.43 25.54
N PRO A 159 1.57 1.55 26.76
CA PRO A 159 0.76 1.91 27.92
C PRO A 159 0.09 3.28 27.71
N ILE A 160 -1.14 3.44 28.21
CA ILE A 160 -1.86 4.70 28.12
C ILE A 160 -1.13 5.88 28.79
N SER A 161 -0.30 5.59 29.79
CA SER A 161 0.56 6.58 30.45
C SER A 161 1.55 7.26 29.52
N ASP A 162 1.90 6.61 28.40
CA ASP A 162 2.87 7.13 27.44
C ASP A 162 2.21 7.87 26.25
N HIS A 163 0.88 7.98 26.26
CA HIS A 163 0.11 8.64 25.20
C HIS A 163 0.63 10.06 24.88
N ALA A 164 0.80 10.89 25.91
CA ALA A 164 1.26 12.27 25.71
C ALA A 164 2.69 12.35 25.11
N LYS A 165 3.54 11.35 25.38
CA LYS A 165 4.88 11.28 24.79
C LYS A 165 4.83 10.94 23.31
N ILE A 166 3.94 10.00 22.92
CA ILE A 166 3.84 9.55 21.52
C ILE A 166 3.31 10.64 20.61
N GLU A 167 2.41 11.51 21.09
CA GLU A 167 1.86 12.62 20.30
C GLU A 167 2.91 13.63 19.82
N SER A 168 4.06 13.71 20.51
CA SER A 168 5.16 14.60 20.14
C SER A 168 6.10 14.01 19.09
N ILE A 169 5.99 12.72 18.78
CA ILE A 169 6.87 12.01 17.86
C ILE A 169 6.31 12.11 16.44
N LYS A 170 7.14 12.63 15.52
CA LYS A 170 6.79 12.69 14.11
C LYS A 170 6.72 11.28 13.51
N ASN A 171 5.92 11.14 12.46
CA ASN A 171 5.76 9.89 11.71
C ASN A 171 5.18 8.72 12.53
N ILE A 172 4.54 9.01 13.69
CA ILE A 172 3.78 8.03 14.46
C ILE A 172 2.35 8.53 14.61
N ARG A 173 1.39 7.66 14.36
CA ARG A 173 -0.03 7.93 14.54
C ARG A 173 -0.66 6.92 15.47
N GLN A 174 -1.40 7.42 16.45
CA GLN A 174 -2.31 6.59 17.23
C GLN A 174 -3.58 6.38 16.39
N ILE A 175 -3.82 5.13 16.02
CA ILE A 175 -4.96 4.76 15.17
C ILE A 175 -6.14 4.17 15.96
N GLY A 176 -5.93 3.82 17.24
CA GLY A 176 -6.96 3.18 18.04
C GLY A 176 -6.48 2.77 19.42
N TYR A 177 -7.14 1.79 20.00
CA TYR A 177 -6.84 1.26 21.34
C TYR A 177 -7.16 -0.23 21.45
N ILE A 178 -6.49 -0.87 22.42
CA ILE A 178 -6.68 -2.28 22.75
C ILE A 178 -7.84 -2.43 23.73
N THR A 179 -8.61 -3.51 23.57
CA THR A 179 -9.77 -3.88 24.38
C THR A 179 -9.64 -5.29 24.96
N GLU A 180 -10.61 -5.72 25.74
CA GLU A 180 -10.71 -7.13 26.13
C GLU A 180 -11.03 -8.01 24.92
N ALA A 181 -10.44 -9.23 24.87
CA ALA A 181 -10.61 -10.16 23.75
C ALA A 181 -12.08 -10.44 23.36
N LYS A 182 -12.96 -10.53 24.36
CA LYS A 182 -14.40 -10.79 24.15
C LYS A 182 -15.12 -9.72 23.32
N LEU A 183 -14.51 -8.52 23.20
CA LEU A 183 -15.07 -7.41 22.43
C LEU A 183 -14.67 -7.46 20.95
N GLY A 184 -13.76 -8.37 20.57
CA GLY A 184 -13.32 -8.56 19.17
C GLY A 184 -12.51 -7.42 18.60
N GLU A 185 -12.22 -7.51 17.31
CA GLU A 185 -11.42 -6.55 16.54
C GLU A 185 -12.32 -5.79 15.55
N TYR A 186 -12.38 -4.47 15.64
CA TYR A 186 -13.27 -3.66 14.83
C TYR A 186 -12.63 -2.37 14.31
N LEU A 187 -13.03 -2.01 13.10
CA LEU A 187 -12.85 -0.68 12.50
C LEU A 187 -14.06 0.17 12.85
N ILE A 188 -13.82 1.35 13.37
CA ILE A 188 -14.83 2.39 13.56
C ILE A 188 -14.74 3.31 12.32
N ALA A 189 -15.75 3.26 11.47
CA ALA A 189 -15.84 4.09 10.28
C ALA A 189 -16.14 5.56 10.61
N ARG A 190 -15.96 6.44 9.65
CA ARG A 190 -16.18 7.90 9.80
C ARG A 190 -17.60 8.26 10.21
N ASP A 191 -18.59 7.44 9.85
CA ASP A 191 -19.98 7.60 10.22
C ASP A 191 -20.34 7.00 11.60
N GLY A 192 -19.35 6.41 12.29
CA GLY A 192 -19.50 5.77 13.60
C GLY A 192 -19.93 4.31 13.56
N ASN A 193 -20.16 3.72 12.38
CA ASN A 193 -20.46 2.31 12.27
C ASN A 193 -19.22 1.46 12.59
N GLU A 194 -19.44 0.30 13.22
CA GLU A 194 -18.38 -0.66 13.52
C GLU A 194 -18.40 -1.82 12.52
N PHE A 195 -17.25 -2.11 11.93
CA PHE A 195 -17.04 -3.24 11.02
C PHE A 195 -15.99 -4.18 11.61
N GLN A 196 -16.32 -5.46 11.66
CA GLN A 196 -15.36 -6.46 12.10
C GLN A 196 -14.19 -6.52 11.12
N LEU A 197 -12.95 -6.51 11.62
CA LEU A 197 -11.76 -6.70 10.80
C LEU A 197 -11.70 -8.16 10.31
N THR A 198 -11.51 -8.34 9.01
CA THR A 198 -11.51 -9.65 8.33
C THR A 198 -10.14 -9.97 7.77
#